data_ce5106440b3244ba6b75f8077a0b0a91
#
_entry.id   ce5106440b3244ba6b75f8077a0b0a91
#
_cell.length_a   1.000
_cell.length_b   1.000
_cell.length_c   1.000
_cell.angle_alpha   90.00
_cell.angle_beta   90.00
_cell.angle_gamma   90.00
#
_symmetry.space_group_name_H-M   'P 1'
#
loop_
_entity.id
_entity.type
_entity.pdbx_description
1 polymer ?
#
loop_
_entity_poly.entity_id
_entity_poly.type
_entity_poly.pdbx_seq_one_letter_code
_entity_poly.pdbx_strand_id
1 'polypeptide(L)'
;MNSSCPKQPRGGKLKPLGLNGAITKVSITENSIEVGSLQWFYREAKPLGPSDRFPVVLLHGLPSQSYCWTMVMPSLTEKGYRAIAPDWIGSGFSAKPDKRDFAYTPDAYLSALSTLLKALEIQRFSLVVQGFLGSVGIQYALRHPEQIERLAIINAPISTATKLPWKIQQLGLPFVGDMMTQDPLLVDRTLEGGCRYDISDEDLDVYRRPFLKSSAAGRSLLATVRNLQLPQTTAEIESGLRSFERPTLIMWGMRDPWLPFEPAQQLASTLKDVELSKLAEAGHYPQEHWSDQVSDVLISFLRR
;
A
#
# COMPACT_ATOMS: atom_id res chain seq x y z
N MET A 1 -1.03 29.47 17.48
CA MET A 1 -2.08 28.72 18.17
C MET A 1 -1.71 27.26 18.07
N ASN A 2 -1.12 26.71 19.12
CA ASN A 2 -0.70 25.31 19.22
C ASN A 2 -1.96 24.44 19.47
N SER A 3 -2.49 23.81 18.44
CA SER A 3 -3.46 22.73 18.61
C SER A 3 -2.68 21.44 18.87
N SER A 4 -2.53 21.08 20.13
CA SER A 4 -2.04 19.76 20.53
C SER A 4 -2.98 18.71 19.98
N CYS A 5 -2.47 17.83 19.11
CA CYS A 5 -3.17 16.64 18.64
C CYS A 5 -3.54 15.76 19.84
N PRO A 6 -4.78 15.25 19.96
CA PRO A 6 -5.15 14.41 21.07
C PRO A 6 -4.38 13.08 20.99
N LYS A 7 -3.63 12.77 22.05
CA LYS A 7 -3.00 11.44 22.21
C LYS A 7 -4.11 10.43 22.49
N GLN A 8 -4.37 9.55 21.53
CA GLN A 8 -5.22 8.38 21.83
C GLN A 8 -4.43 7.30 22.57
N PRO A 9 -5.09 6.53 23.46
CA PRO A 9 -4.45 5.38 24.07
C PRO A 9 -4.11 4.34 23.01
N ARG A 10 -2.84 3.95 22.94
CA ARG A 10 -2.35 2.83 22.13
C ARG A 10 -3.26 1.63 22.35
N GLY A 11 -3.67 0.99 21.27
CA GLY A 11 -4.37 -0.30 21.31
C GLY A 11 -3.64 -1.20 22.31
N GLY A 12 -4.36 -1.60 23.34
CA GLY A 12 -3.74 -2.27 24.50
C GLY A 12 -2.96 -3.49 24.02
N LYS A 13 -1.68 -3.59 24.42
CA LYS A 13 -0.96 -4.84 24.39
C LYS A 13 -1.88 -5.87 25.02
N LEU A 14 -2.41 -6.80 24.24
CA LEU A 14 -3.18 -7.93 24.76
C LEU A 14 -2.32 -8.61 25.81
N LYS A 15 -2.72 -8.48 27.09
CA LYS A 15 -2.15 -9.31 28.16
C LYS A 15 -2.45 -10.75 27.76
N PRO A 16 -1.47 -11.66 27.80
CA PRO A 16 -1.72 -13.05 27.55
C PRO A 16 -2.69 -13.56 28.61
N LEU A 17 -3.92 -13.87 28.22
CA LEU A 17 -4.82 -14.72 28.96
C LEU A 17 -4.17 -16.08 29.01
N GLY A 18 -3.78 -16.51 30.22
CA GLY A 18 -3.18 -17.81 30.46
C GLY A 18 -4.14 -18.94 30.09
N LEU A 19 -3.93 -19.47 28.91
CA LEU A 19 -4.40 -20.78 28.49
C LEU A 19 -3.17 -21.52 27.95
N ASN A 20 -2.79 -22.58 28.65
CA ASN A 20 -1.76 -23.54 28.26
C ASN A 20 -2.20 -24.26 26.97
N GLY A 21 -1.90 -23.69 25.85
CA GLY A 21 -1.90 -24.25 24.53
C GLY A 21 -0.87 -23.46 23.74
N ALA A 22 0.15 -24.09 23.17
CA ALA A 22 1.10 -23.45 22.30
C ALA A 22 0.35 -22.88 21.09
N ILE A 23 -0.13 -21.62 21.20
CA ILE A 23 -0.65 -20.88 20.06
C ILE A 23 0.57 -20.59 19.19
N THR A 24 0.71 -21.36 18.13
CA THR A 24 1.74 -21.12 17.12
C THR A 24 1.44 -19.75 16.51
N LYS A 25 2.19 -18.74 16.94
CA LYS A 25 2.01 -17.37 16.50
C LYS A 25 2.34 -17.30 15.01
N VAL A 26 1.42 -16.80 14.19
CA VAL A 26 1.69 -16.52 12.78
C VAL A 26 2.93 -15.65 12.68
N SER A 27 3.93 -16.14 11.94
CA SER A 27 5.18 -15.40 11.72
C SER A 27 5.17 -14.75 10.35
N ILE A 28 5.55 -13.48 10.30
CA ILE A 28 5.84 -12.78 9.06
C ILE A 28 7.31 -13.00 8.73
N THR A 29 7.60 -13.52 7.55
CA THR A 29 8.96 -13.72 7.06
C THR A 29 9.35 -12.58 6.11
N GLU A 30 10.60 -12.16 6.20
CA GLU A 30 11.21 -11.21 5.27
C GLU A 30 11.99 -12.00 4.22
N ASN A 31 11.73 -11.74 2.96
CA ASN A 31 12.27 -12.51 1.85
C ASN A 31 12.83 -11.58 0.78
N SER A 32 13.80 -12.09 0.03
CA SER A 32 14.30 -11.42 -1.17
C SER A 32 14.35 -12.41 -2.32
N ILE A 33 14.03 -11.94 -3.52
CA ILE A 33 14.07 -12.72 -4.76
C ILE A 33 14.65 -11.87 -5.88
N GLU A 34 15.52 -12.44 -6.67
CA GLU A 34 16.01 -11.81 -7.91
C GLU A 34 15.10 -12.19 -9.06
N VAL A 35 14.60 -11.18 -9.77
CA VAL A 35 13.74 -11.35 -10.95
C VAL A 35 14.32 -10.51 -12.09
N GLY A 36 14.96 -11.18 -13.01
CA GLY A 36 15.80 -10.52 -14.03
C GLY A 36 16.98 -9.80 -13.34
N SER A 37 17.12 -8.50 -13.60
CA SER A 37 18.15 -7.65 -12.97
C SER A 37 17.67 -6.94 -11.68
N LEU A 38 16.45 -7.21 -11.23
CA LEU A 38 15.84 -6.51 -10.12
C LEU A 38 15.74 -7.42 -8.89
N GLN A 39 16.31 -6.98 -7.78
CA GLN A 39 16.08 -7.63 -6.49
C GLN A 39 14.81 -7.04 -5.86
N TRP A 40 13.84 -7.92 -5.60
CA TRP A 40 12.65 -7.62 -4.83
C TRP A 40 12.81 -8.06 -3.39
N PHE A 41 12.34 -7.22 -2.48
CA PHE A 41 12.09 -7.58 -1.10
C PHE A 41 10.58 -7.69 -0.89
N TYR A 42 10.13 -8.68 -0.12
CA TYR A 42 8.72 -8.82 0.26
C TYR A 42 8.58 -9.47 1.63
N ARG A 43 7.50 -9.10 2.31
CA ARG A 43 7.04 -9.76 3.51
C ARG A 43 5.99 -10.79 3.16
N GLU A 44 6.05 -11.94 3.80
CA GLU A 44 5.12 -13.04 3.58
C GLU A 44 4.63 -13.60 4.92
N ALA A 45 3.34 -13.85 5.01
CA ALA A 45 2.74 -14.60 6.10
C ALA A 45 1.92 -15.75 5.52
N LYS A 46 2.16 -16.97 6.04
CA LYS A 46 1.48 -18.19 5.58
C LYS A 46 0.51 -18.70 6.63
N PRO A 47 -0.66 -19.23 6.24
CA PRO A 47 -1.55 -19.90 7.18
C PRO A 47 -0.86 -21.12 7.79
N LEU A 48 -1.27 -21.48 9.01
CA LEU A 48 -0.66 -22.60 9.77
C LEU A 48 -1.00 -23.98 9.20
N GLY A 49 -1.98 -24.07 8.32
CA GLY A 49 -2.41 -25.33 7.70
C GLY A 49 -2.67 -25.17 6.20
N PRO A 50 -2.97 -26.26 5.52
CA PRO A 50 -3.38 -26.22 4.11
C PRO A 50 -4.57 -25.27 3.92
N SER A 51 -4.55 -24.50 2.84
CA SER A 51 -5.66 -23.63 2.46
C SER A 51 -5.80 -23.64 0.93
N ASP A 52 -7.03 -23.67 0.47
CA ASP A 52 -7.43 -23.55 -0.93
C ASP A 52 -7.73 -22.09 -1.34
N ARG A 53 -7.59 -21.15 -0.39
CA ARG A 53 -7.84 -19.73 -0.63
C ARG A 53 -6.78 -19.11 -1.52
N PHE A 54 -7.21 -18.28 -2.44
CA PHE A 54 -6.28 -17.47 -3.24
C PHE A 54 -5.44 -16.56 -2.35
N PRO A 55 -4.14 -16.37 -2.66
CA PRO A 55 -3.29 -15.44 -1.91
C PRO A 55 -3.80 -14.01 -2.00
N VAL A 56 -3.42 -13.20 -1.01
CA VAL A 56 -3.69 -11.76 -0.97
C VAL A 56 -2.38 -11.02 -1.18
N VAL A 57 -2.29 -10.24 -2.25
CA VAL A 57 -1.16 -9.36 -2.55
C VAL A 57 -1.48 -7.96 -2.05
N LEU A 58 -0.61 -7.39 -1.22
CA LEU A 58 -0.80 -6.13 -0.51
C LEU A 58 0.22 -5.10 -1.01
N LEU A 59 -0.22 -4.12 -1.78
CA LEU A 59 0.64 -3.11 -2.40
C LEU A 59 0.56 -1.79 -1.64
N HIS A 60 1.70 -1.28 -1.22
CA HIS A 60 1.82 -0.04 -0.46
C HIS A 60 1.86 1.21 -1.35
N GLY A 61 1.59 2.38 -0.76
CA GLY A 61 1.72 3.70 -1.38
C GLY A 61 3.07 4.37 -1.14
N LEU A 62 3.15 5.69 -1.43
CA LEU A 62 4.33 6.53 -1.23
C LEU A 62 4.22 7.34 0.07
N PRO A 63 5.33 7.55 0.79
CA PRO A 63 6.67 6.95 0.69
C PRO A 63 6.82 5.67 1.51
N SER A 64 5.71 4.94 1.73
CA SER A 64 5.62 3.74 2.55
C SER A 64 6.40 2.54 1.96
N GLN A 65 6.29 1.41 2.62
CA GLN A 65 6.85 0.11 2.22
C GLN A 65 6.00 -1.03 2.77
N SER A 66 6.30 -2.28 2.45
CA SER A 66 5.53 -3.46 2.88
C SER A 66 5.32 -3.55 4.40
N TYR A 67 6.14 -2.88 5.19
CA TYR A 67 6.00 -2.83 6.65
C TYR A 67 4.63 -2.34 7.11
N CYS A 68 3.99 -1.44 6.36
CA CYS A 68 2.66 -0.92 6.68
C CYS A 68 1.56 -2.00 6.75
N TRP A 69 1.83 -3.19 6.22
CA TRP A 69 0.89 -4.31 6.23
C TRP A 69 1.11 -5.29 7.37
N THR A 70 2.18 -5.13 8.16
CA THR A 70 2.57 -6.10 9.20
C THR A 70 1.50 -6.31 10.27
N MET A 71 0.68 -5.31 10.55
CA MET A 71 -0.42 -5.42 11.50
C MET A 71 -1.68 -6.08 10.89
N VAL A 72 -1.83 -6.05 9.57
CA VAL A 72 -2.97 -6.63 8.84
C VAL A 72 -2.72 -8.09 8.45
N MET A 73 -1.49 -8.45 8.08
CA MET A 73 -1.13 -9.78 7.58
C MET A 73 -1.48 -10.93 8.54
N PRO A 74 -1.26 -10.84 9.87
CA PRO A 74 -1.63 -11.92 10.79
C PRO A 74 -3.12 -12.24 10.74
N SER A 75 -3.99 -11.23 10.74
CA SER A 75 -5.45 -11.42 10.69
C SER A 75 -5.90 -12.12 9.41
N LEU A 76 -5.27 -11.84 8.28
CA LEU A 76 -5.53 -12.53 7.01
C LEU A 76 -5.12 -14.00 7.09
N THR A 77 -3.93 -14.29 7.63
CA THR A 77 -3.41 -15.65 7.71
C THR A 77 -4.15 -16.52 8.70
N GLU A 78 -4.64 -15.97 9.80
CA GLU A 78 -5.55 -16.66 10.73
C GLU A 78 -6.86 -17.12 10.06
N LYS A 79 -7.25 -16.44 8.99
CA LYS A 79 -8.41 -16.80 8.16
C LYS A 79 -8.04 -17.66 6.96
N GLY A 80 -6.82 -18.17 6.90
CA GLY A 80 -6.35 -19.08 5.86
C GLY A 80 -5.84 -18.42 4.58
N TYR A 81 -5.62 -17.10 4.55
CA TYR A 81 -5.05 -16.43 3.39
C TYR A 81 -3.52 -16.36 3.49
N ARG A 82 -2.82 -16.77 2.44
CA ARG A 82 -1.41 -16.42 2.26
C ARG A 82 -1.33 -14.94 1.93
N ALA A 83 -0.67 -14.13 2.77
CA ALA A 83 -0.52 -12.71 2.58
C ALA A 83 0.90 -12.37 2.11
N ILE A 84 1.03 -11.59 1.04
CA ILE A 84 2.29 -11.23 0.41
C ILE A 84 2.32 -9.71 0.19
N ALA A 85 3.29 -9.04 0.78
CA ALA A 85 3.47 -7.61 0.68
C ALA A 85 4.86 -7.28 0.12
N PRO A 86 5.01 -7.03 -1.19
CA PRO A 86 6.28 -6.61 -1.76
C PRO A 86 6.55 -5.12 -1.49
N ASP A 87 7.84 -4.78 -1.36
CA ASP A 87 8.30 -3.41 -1.52
C ASP A 87 8.43 -3.12 -3.02
N TRP A 88 7.79 -2.07 -3.51
CA TRP A 88 7.98 -1.65 -4.90
C TRP A 88 9.45 -1.40 -5.23
N ILE A 89 9.85 -1.67 -6.48
CA ILE A 89 11.17 -1.26 -6.96
C ILE A 89 11.35 0.25 -6.71
N GLY A 90 12.46 0.62 -6.10
CA GLY A 90 12.72 1.99 -5.66
C GLY A 90 12.30 2.30 -4.23
N SER A 91 11.51 1.43 -3.57
CA SER A 91 11.02 1.62 -2.21
C SER A 91 11.58 0.58 -1.24
N GLY A 92 11.44 0.85 0.05
CA GLY A 92 11.76 -0.08 1.13
C GLY A 92 13.13 -0.73 0.98
N PHE A 93 13.16 -2.05 0.99
CA PHE A 93 14.39 -2.86 0.85
C PHE A 93 14.57 -3.47 -0.54
N SER A 94 13.65 -3.25 -1.48
CA SER A 94 13.82 -3.61 -2.89
C SER A 94 14.91 -2.79 -3.57
N ALA A 95 15.39 -3.26 -4.71
CA ALA A 95 16.39 -2.59 -5.53
C ALA A 95 15.99 -1.15 -5.87
N LYS A 96 16.98 -0.29 -5.97
CA LYS A 96 16.83 1.14 -6.32
C LYS A 96 17.70 1.47 -7.52
N PRO A 97 17.37 0.90 -8.71
CA PRO A 97 18.13 1.09 -9.92
C PRO A 97 18.20 2.57 -10.35
N ASP A 98 19.18 2.91 -11.15
CA ASP A 98 19.22 4.22 -11.82
C ASP A 98 18.04 4.34 -12.80
N LYS A 99 17.61 5.59 -13.03
CA LYS A 99 16.49 5.87 -13.97
C LYS A 99 16.75 5.39 -15.42
N ARG A 100 17.99 5.07 -15.78
CA ARG A 100 18.35 4.47 -17.07
C ARG A 100 18.06 2.98 -17.12
N ASP A 101 18.09 2.32 -15.95
CA ASP A 101 17.88 0.89 -15.81
C ASP A 101 16.43 0.55 -15.44
N PHE A 102 15.72 1.50 -14.80
CA PHE A 102 14.28 1.38 -14.48
C PHE A 102 13.61 2.75 -14.63
N ALA A 103 12.61 2.86 -15.48
CA ALA A 103 12.00 4.15 -15.86
C ALA A 103 11.11 4.78 -14.80
N TYR A 104 10.70 4.04 -13.75
CA TYR A 104 9.79 4.49 -12.69
C TYR A 104 8.42 4.99 -13.20
N THR A 105 8.01 4.56 -14.38
CA THR A 105 6.69 4.83 -14.96
C THR A 105 5.68 3.75 -14.55
N PRO A 106 4.37 4.02 -14.65
CA PRO A 106 3.35 3.00 -14.39
C PRO A 106 3.61 1.70 -15.17
N ASP A 107 3.91 1.77 -16.45
CA ASP A 107 4.18 0.58 -17.29
C ASP A 107 5.42 -0.19 -16.83
N ALA A 108 6.48 0.50 -16.39
CA ALA A 108 7.66 -0.17 -15.83
C ALA A 108 7.33 -0.93 -14.55
N TYR A 109 6.54 -0.33 -13.67
CA TYR A 109 6.05 -0.97 -12.44
C TYR A 109 5.11 -2.15 -12.73
N LEU A 110 4.21 -2.01 -13.69
CA LEU A 110 3.29 -3.08 -14.10
C LEU A 110 4.06 -4.30 -14.62
N SER A 111 5.02 -4.07 -15.49
CA SER A 111 5.89 -5.12 -16.02
C SER A 111 6.68 -5.81 -14.91
N ALA A 112 7.27 -5.01 -13.99
CA ALA A 112 8.04 -5.54 -12.88
C ALA A 112 7.16 -6.34 -11.90
N LEU A 113 5.94 -5.89 -11.59
CA LEU A 113 4.98 -6.62 -10.76
C LEU A 113 4.57 -7.95 -11.41
N SER A 114 4.27 -7.93 -12.72
CA SER A 114 3.92 -9.15 -13.47
C SER A 114 5.03 -10.20 -13.39
N THR A 115 6.29 -9.79 -13.55
CA THR A 115 7.43 -10.71 -13.45
C THR A 115 7.65 -11.24 -12.04
N LEU A 116 7.44 -10.41 -11.00
CA LEU A 116 7.47 -10.83 -9.61
C LEU A 116 6.40 -11.90 -9.32
N LEU A 117 5.15 -11.62 -9.68
CA LEU A 117 4.04 -12.55 -9.44
C LEU A 117 4.28 -13.90 -10.12
N LYS A 118 4.80 -13.87 -11.35
CA LYS A 118 5.19 -15.09 -12.06
C LYS A 118 6.31 -15.85 -11.34
N ALA A 119 7.34 -15.15 -10.85
CA ALA A 119 8.44 -15.76 -10.11
C ALA A 119 8.00 -16.35 -8.75
N LEU A 120 6.95 -15.80 -8.15
CA LEU A 120 6.33 -16.31 -6.91
C LEU A 120 5.24 -17.36 -7.19
N GLU A 121 5.05 -17.77 -8.46
CA GLU A 121 4.05 -18.73 -8.91
C GLU A 121 2.61 -18.32 -8.53
N ILE A 122 2.33 -17.01 -8.51
CA ILE A 122 1.02 -16.43 -8.20
C ILE A 122 0.29 -16.18 -9.52
N GLN A 123 -0.67 -17.03 -9.85
CA GLN A 123 -1.45 -16.91 -11.08
C GLN A 123 -2.80 -16.20 -10.87
N ARG A 124 -3.43 -16.43 -9.71
CA ARG A 124 -4.71 -15.83 -9.32
C ARG A 124 -4.68 -15.41 -7.87
N PHE A 125 -5.14 -14.21 -7.57
CA PHE A 125 -5.00 -13.61 -6.23
C PHE A 125 -6.02 -12.50 -5.99
N SER A 126 -6.26 -12.19 -4.71
CA SER A 126 -6.94 -10.95 -4.32
C SER A 126 -5.90 -9.85 -4.18
N LEU A 127 -6.20 -8.68 -4.71
CA LEU A 127 -5.30 -7.53 -4.71
C LEU A 127 -5.80 -6.44 -3.78
N VAL A 128 -4.94 -5.98 -2.88
CA VAL A 128 -5.17 -4.84 -1.99
C VAL A 128 -4.17 -3.75 -2.33
N VAL A 129 -4.63 -2.56 -2.60
CA VAL A 129 -3.79 -1.42 -2.99
C VAL A 129 -4.03 -0.23 -2.09
N GLN A 130 -2.98 0.53 -1.78
CA GLN A 130 -3.07 1.73 -0.95
C GLN A 130 -2.25 2.87 -1.55
N GLY A 131 -2.77 4.10 -1.44
CA GLY A 131 -2.05 5.33 -1.72
C GLY A 131 -1.74 5.59 -3.20
N PHE A 132 -0.90 6.60 -3.45
CA PHE A 132 -0.67 7.09 -4.82
C PHE A 132 -0.04 6.04 -5.74
N LEU A 133 0.94 5.26 -5.28
CA LEU A 133 1.54 4.20 -6.08
C LEU A 133 0.62 2.97 -6.18
N GLY A 134 -0.36 2.85 -5.29
CA GLY A 134 -1.43 1.86 -5.40
C GLY A 134 -2.25 1.96 -6.69
N SER A 135 -2.26 3.14 -7.34
CA SER A 135 -2.86 3.33 -8.67
C SER A 135 -2.29 2.37 -9.72
N VAL A 136 -1.00 2.06 -9.65
CA VAL A 136 -0.38 1.05 -10.53
C VAL A 136 -0.99 -0.33 -10.30
N GLY A 137 -1.25 -0.69 -9.05
CA GLY A 137 -1.93 -1.95 -8.73
C GLY A 137 -3.35 -2.00 -9.30
N ILE A 138 -4.09 -0.88 -9.29
CA ILE A 138 -5.41 -0.81 -9.92
C ILE A 138 -5.29 -1.00 -11.43
N GLN A 139 -4.34 -0.32 -12.10
CA GLN A 139 -4.09 -0.53 -13.53
C GLN A 139 -3.74 -1.99 -13.83
N TYR A 140 -2.96 -2.65 -12.95
CA TYR A 140 -2.68 -4.08 -13.08
C TYR A 140 -3.96 -4.90 -13.08
N ALA A 141 -4.86 -4.66 -12.12
CA ALA A 141 -6.13 -5.37 -12.04
C ALA A 141 -7.00 -5.17 -13.29
N LEU A 142 -7.03 -3.94 -13.82
CA LEU A 142 -7.80 -3.62 -15.03
C LEU A 142 -7.24 -4.28 -16.29
N ARG A 143 -5.90 -4.41 -16.38
CA ARG A 143 -5.23 -5.02 -17.55
C ARG A 143 -5.15 -6.54 -17.47
N HIS A 144 -5.29 -7.14 -16.28
CA HIS A 144 -5.22 -8.58 -16.01
C HIS A 144 -6.40 -9.07 -15.17
N PRO A 145 -7.65 -8.79 -15.55
CA PRO A 145 -8.83 -9.14 -14.73
C PRO A 145 -8.99 -10.64 -14.51
N GLU A 146 -8.40 -11.47 -15.38
CA GLU A 146 -8.42 -12.93 -15.26
C GLU A 146 -7.59 -13.43 -14.06
N GLN A 147 -6.60 -12.66 -13.63
CA GLN A 147 -5.75 -12.98 -12.48
C GLN A 147 -6.34 -12.49 -11.15
N ILE A 148 -7.31 -11.59 -11.20
CA ILE A 148 -7.88 -10.94 -10.03
C ILE A 148 -9.10 -11.69 -9.53
N GLU A 149 -9.03 -12.14 -8.29
CA GLU A 149 -10.18 -12.69 -7.58
C GLU A 149 -11.06 -11.56 -7.03
N ARG A 150 -10.45 -10.63 -6.31
CA ARG A 150 -11.09 -9.46 -5.69
C ARG A 150 -10.12 -8.28 -5.68
N LEU A 151 -10.64 -7.07 -5.78
CA LEU A 151 -9.86 -5.84 -5.70
C LEU A 151 -10.29 -5.00 -4.50
N ALA A 152 -9.37 -4.69 -3.59
CA ALA A 152 -9.60 -3.74 -2.50
C ALA A 152 -8.73 -2.49 -2.70
N ILE A 153 -9.36 -1.33 -2.71
CA ILE A 153 -8.75 -0.02 -2.93
C ILE A 153 -8.86 0.79 -1.64
N ILE A 154 -7.72 1.18 -1.08
CA ILE A 154 -7.63 1.93 0.17
C ILE A 154 -6.97 3.28 -0.09
N ASN A 155 -7.71 4.37 0.04
CA ASN A 155 -7.18 5.74 -0.12
C ASN A 155 -6.21 5.88 -1.31
N ALA A 156 -6.66 5.49 -2.49
CA ALA A 156 -5.86 5.54 -3.73
C ALA A 156 -6.50 6.47 -4.77
N PRO A 157 -5.72 7.05 -5.70
CA PRO A 157 -6.26 7.91 -6.75
C PRO A 157 -7.07 7.10 -7.76
N ILE A 158 -8.38 7.30 -7.76
CA ILE A 158 -9.34 6.59 -8.62
C ILE A 158 -10.20 7.53 -9.48
N SER A 159 -9.93 8.81 -9.47
CA SER A 159 -10.68 9.82 -10.24
C SER A 159 -9.74 10.81 -10.88
N THR A 160 -10.10 11.27 -12.07
CA THR A 160 -9.42 12.34 -12.81
C THR A 160 -9.40 13.68 -12.07
N ALA A 161 -10.26 13.86 -11.06
CA ALA A 161 -10.23 15.02 -10.16
C ALA A 161 -9.05 14.98 -9.17
N THR A 162 -8.35 13.84 -9.05
CA THR A 162 -7.25 13.66 -8.11
C THR A 162 -6.03 14.50 -8.48
N LYS A 163 -5.48 15.18 -7.49
CA LYS A 163 -4.23 15.94 -7.62
C LYS A 163 -3.23 15.45 -6.58
N LEU A 164 -1.95 15.49 -6.92
CA LEU A 164 -0.89 15.28 -5.92
C LEU A 164 -0.95 16.40 -4.88
N PRO A 165 -0.85 16.08 -3.59
CA PRO A 165 -0.69 17.08 -2.54
C PRO A 165 0.53 17.95 -2.79
N TRP A 166 0.44 19.23 -2.46
CA TRP A 166 1.54 20.18 -2.70
C TRP A 166 2.89 19.70 -2.15
N LYS A 167 2.90 19.12 -0.95
CA LYS A 167 4.12 18.57 -0.34
C LYS A 167 4.74 17.43 -1.17
N ILE A 168 3.93 16.59 -1.79
CA ILE A 168 4.41 15.52 -2.68
C ILE A 168 4.81 16.09 -4.05
N GLN A 169 4.07 17.09 -4.56
CA GLN A 169 4.46 17.77 -5.82
C GLN A 169 5.85 18.40 -5.73
N GLN A 170 6.19 18.99 -4.59
CA GLN A 170 7.51 19.59 -4.38
C GLN A 170 8.65 18.58 -4.56
N LEU A 171 8.46 17.31 -4.21
CA LEU A 171 9.42 16.24 -4.49
C LEU A 171 9.68 16.08 -5.99
N GLY A 172 8.70 16.37 -6.83
CA GLY A 172 8.86 16.33 -8.29
C GLY A 172 9.64 17.50 -8.89
N LEU A 173 9.83 18.60 -8.15
CA LEU A 173 10.51 19.80 -8.66
C LEU A 173 12.04 19.60 -8.70
N PRO A 174 12.71 20.06 -9.79
CA PRO A 174 14.16 20.06 -9.87
C PRO A 174 14.77 20.85 -8.68
N PHE A 175 15.90 20.38 -8.17
CA PHE A 175 16.64 20.92 -7.03
C PHE A 175 15.88 20.87 -5.68
N VAL A 176 14.59 21.21 -5.63
CA VAL A 176 13.77 21.17 -4.41
C VAL A 176 13.64 19.74 -3.91
N GLY A 177 13.27 18.81 -4.80
CA GLY A 177 13.16 17.41 -4.44
C GLY A 177 14.49 16.83 -3.96
N ASP A 178 15.58 17.14 -4.64
CA ASP A 178 16.93 16.69 -4.25
C ASP A 178 17.30 17.19 -2.84
N MET A 179 16.97 18.43 -2.50
CA MET A 179 17.13 18.99 -1.16
C MET A 179 16.25 18.31 -0.12
N MET A 180 14.98 18.09 -0.45
CA MET A 180 14.02 17.47 0.46
C MET A 180 14.40 16.03 0.82
N THR A 181 14.98 15.27 -0.12
CA THR A 181 15.41 13.89 0.13
C THR A 181 16.67 13.79 1.00
N GLN A 182 17.33 14.90 1.29
CA GLN A 182 18.43 14.99 2.26
C GLN A 182 17.92 15.24 3.70
N ASP A 183 16.63 15.63 3.86
CA ASP A 183 16.04 15.77 5.18
C ASP A 183 15.78 14.39 5.79
N PRO A 184 16.42 14.02 6.90
CA PRO A 184 16.26 12.72 7.54
C PRO A 184 14.82 12.49 8.07
N LEU A 185 14.06 13.57 8.27
CA LEU A 185 12.68 13.53 8.75
C LEU A 185 11.62 13.59 7.62
N LEU A 186 12.05 13.51 6.37
CA LEU A 186 11.12 13.56 5.23
C LEU A 186 10.04 12.47 5.32
N VAL A 187 10.47 11.24 5.61
CA VAL A 187 9.57 10.08 5.68
C VAL A 187 8.60 10.24 6.83
N ASP A 188 9.09 10.57 8.02
CA ASP A 188 8.30 10.78 9.22
C ASP A 188 7.20 11.82 9.00
N ARG A 189 7.60 13.02 8.58
CA ARG A 189 6.66 14.12 8.35
C ARG A 189 5.63 13.80 7.27
N THR A 190 6.00 12.95 6.31
CA THR A 190 5.06 12.55 5.25
C THR A 190 4.08 11.50 5.78
N LEU A 191 4.57 10.47 6.45
CA LEU A 191 3.71 9.41 7.00
C LEU A 191 2.76 9.96 8.07
N GLU A 192 3.29 10.66 9.08
CA GLU A 192 2.49 11.24 10.15
C GLU A 192 1.51 12.32 9.65
N GLY A 193 1.97 13.13 8.68
CA GLY A 193 1.10 14.12 8.03
C GLY A 193 -0.07 13.48 7.27
N GLY A 194 0.13 12.31 6.69
CA GLY A 194 -0.92 11.52 6.04
C GLY A 194 -1.80 10.77 7.01
N CYS A 195 -1.20 10.13 8.03
CA CYS A 195 -1.92 9.41 9.08
C CYS A 195 -2.81 10.32 9.92
N ARG A 196 -2.40 11.57 10.14
CA ARG A 196 -2.95 12.48 11.16
C ARG A 196 -2.70 12.02 12.61
N TYR A 197 -1.81 11.09 12.83
CA TYR A 197 -1.42 10.52 14.12
C TYR A 197 0.09 10.31 14.17
N ASP A 198 0.65 10.35 15.37
CA ASP A 198 2.06 10.09 15.60
C ASP A 198 2.33 8.58 15.42
N ILE A 199 3.39 8.25 14.72
CA ILE A 199 3.91 6.90 14.56
C ILE A 199 5.02 6.69 15.60
N SER A 200 5.13 5.49 16.17
CA SER A 200 6.19 5.21 17.14
C SER A 200 7.58 5.33 16.50
N ASP A 201 8.60 5.77 17.26
CA ASP A 201 9.96 5.85 16.75
C ASP A 201 10.49 4.49 16.27
N GLU A 202 10.08 3.40 16.92
CA GLU A 202 10.44 2.04 16.53
C GLU A 202 9.92 1.69 15.12
N ASP A 203 8.69 2.09 14.80
CA ASP A 203 8.09 1.88 13.49
C ASP A 203 8.69 2.84 12.45
N LEU A 204 8.87 4.12 12.81
CA LEU A 204 9.50 5.12 11.95
C LEU A 204 10.94 4.71 11.57
N ASP A 205 11.68 4.08 12.47
CA ASP A 205 13.03 3.59 12.18
C ASP A 205 13.06 2.57 11.05
N VAL A 206 12.03 1.73 10.93
CA VAL A 206 11.91 0.78 9.80
C VAL A 206 11.72 1.54 8.49
N TYR A 207 10.89 2.57 8.47
CA TYR A 207 10.66 3.40 7.28
C TYR A 207 11.85 4.27 6.90
N ARG A 208 12.62 4.77 7.89
CA ARG A 208 13.82 5.60 7.69
C ARG A 208 15.00 4.83 7.12
N ARG A 209 15.18 3.55 7.52
CA ARG A 209 16.37 2.75 7.18
C ARG A 209 16.78 2.78 5.72
N PRO A 210 15.89 2.62 4.73
CA PRO A 210 16.28 2.70 3.32
C PRO A 210 16.88 4.05 2.94
N PHE A 211 16.34 5.15 3.48
CA PHE A 211 16.77 6.51 3.20
C PHE A 211 18.10 6.86 3.91
N LEU A 212 18.30 6.34 5.11
CA LEU A 212 19.54 6.53 5.86
C LEU A 212 20.71 5.71 5.28
N LYS A 213 20.41 4.56 4.68
CA LYS A 213 21.43 3.68 4.09
C LYS A 213 21.97 4.19 2.77
N SER A 214 21.15 4.86 1.97
CA SER A 214 21.54 5.25 0.61
C SER A 214 20.69 6.39 0.07
N SER A 215 21.35 7.38 -0.54
CA SER A 215 20.70 8.42 -1.33
C SER A 215 19.90 7.88 -2.54
N ALA A 216 20.11 6.62 -2.91
CA ALA A 216 19.31 5.97 -3.97
C ALA A 216 17.84 5.91 -3.61
N ALA A 217 17.47 5.74 -2.33
CA ALA A 217 16.07 5.74 -1.90
C ALA A 217 15.38 7.08 -2.19
N GLY A 218 16.05 8.18 -1.87
CA GLY A 218 15.55 9.52 -2.21
C GLY A 218 15.44 9.73 -3.71
N ARG A 219 16.46 9.38 -4.49
CA ARG A 219 16.42 9.52 -5.97
C ARG A 219 15.30 8.68 -6.59
N SER A 220 15.08 7.46 -6.11
CA SER A 220 14.00 6.60 -6.58
C SER A 220 12.62 7.19 -6.26
N LEU A 221 12.43 7.72 -5.05
CA LEU A 221 11.20 8.41 -4.67
C LEU A 221 10.92 9.60 -5.59
N LEU A 222 11.94 10.44 -5.87
CA LEU A 222 11.81 11.55 -6.82
C LEU A 222 11.46 11.08 -8.22
N ALA A 223 12.13 10.04 -8.71
CA ALA A 223 11.86 9.47 -10.03
C ALA A 223 10.42 8.94 -10.11
N THR A 224 9.96 8.24 -9.08
CA THR A 224 8.58 7.76 -9.00
C THR A 224 7.57 8.90 -9.05
N VAL A 225 7.73 9.92 -8.21
CA VAL A 225 6.80 11.06 -8.16
C VAL A 225 6.75 11.81 -9.51
N ARG A 226 7.91 12.02 -10.14
CA ARG A 226 8.01 12.69 -11.46
C ARG A 226 7.35 11.89 -12.58
N ASN A 227 7.39 10.57 -12.51
CA ASN A 227 6.94 9.68 -13.58
C ASN A 227 5.59 8.98 -13.26
N LEU A 228 4.87 9.40 -12.22
CA LEU A 228 3.61 8.79 -11.80
C LEU A 228 2.49 8.91 -12.86
N GLN A 229 2.61 9.85 -13.79
CA GLN A 229 1.67 10.07 -14.89
C GLN A 229 0.20 10.12 -14.40
N LEU A 230 -0.02 10.79 -13.27
CA LEU A 230 -1.29 10.74 -12.54
C LEU A 230 -2.53 11.05 -13.40
N PRO A 231 -2.54 12.06 -14.27
CA PRO A 231 -3.70 12.34 -15.12
C PRO A 231 -4.07 11.17 -16.04
N GLN A 232 -3.09 10.56 -16.70
CA GLN A 232 -3.29 9.42 -17.60
C GLN A 232 -3.72 8.18 -16.81
N THR A 233 -3.02 7.90 -15.70
CA THR A 233 -3.30 6.78 -14.81
C THR A 233 -4.72 6.85 -14.25
N THR A 234 -5.14 8.01 -13.75
CA THR A 234 -6.50 8.17 -13.19
C THR A 234 -7.59 8.13 -14.26
N ALA A 235 -7.33 8.60 -15.47
CA ALA A 235 -8.28 8.48 -16.58
C ALA A 235 -8.51 7.01 -16.97
N GLU A 236 -7.44 6.20 -17.07
CA GLU A 236 -7.55 4.77 -17.31
C GLU A 236 -8.31 4.08 -16.17
N ILE A 237 -7.98 4.40 -14.91
CA ILE A 237 -8.61 3.80 -13.74
C ILE A 237 -10.11 4.13 -13.68
N GLU A 238 -10.47 5.41 -13.79
CA GLU A 238 -11.86 5.86 -13.70
C GLU A 238 -12.73 5.22 -14.78
N SER A 239 -12.23 5.14 -16.02
CA SER A 239 -12.97 4.49 -17.09
C SER A 239 -12.99 2.97 -16.96
N GLY A 240 -11.86 2.35 -16.62
CA GLY A 240 -11.72 0.90 -16.51
C GLY A 240 -12.52 0.29 -15.38
N LEU A 241 -12.58 0.94 -14.21
CA LEU A 241 -13.38 0.46 -13.08
C LEU A 241 -14.88 0.38 -13.41
N ARG A 242 -15.42 1.22 -14.29
CA ARG A 242 -16.83 1.16 -14.71
C ARG A 242 -17.18 -0.13 -15.47
N SER A 243 -16.21 -0.73 -16.13
CA SER A 243 -16.35 -1.99 -16.87
C SER A 243 -15.74 -3.19 -16.15
N PHE A 244 -15.16 -2.98 -14.97
CA PHE A 244 -14.52 -4.04 -14.21
C PHE A 244 -15.56 -4.94 -13.55
N GLU A 245 -15.49 -6.24 -13.83
CA GLU A 245 -16.51 -7.22 -13.39
C GLU A 245 -16.12 -8.03 -12.16
N ARG A 246 -14.96 -7.74 -11.54
CA ARG A 246 -14.58 -8.42 -10.30
C ARG A 246 -15.08 -7.66 -9.09
N PRO A 247 -15.47 -8.39 -8.01
CA PRO A 247 -15.87 -7.74 -6.77
C PRO A 247 -14.83 -6.73 -6.30
N THR A 248 -15.29 -5.52 -6.01
CA THR A 248 -14.41 -4.40 -5.64
C THR A 248 -14.82 -3.82 -4.29
N LEU A 249 -13.85 -3.63 -3.41
CA LEU A 249 -13.98 -2.89 -2.17
C LEU A 249 -13.30 -1.52 -2.33
N ILE A 250 -14.02 -0.45 -2.03
CA ILE A 250 -13.44 0.88 -1.84
C ILE A 250 -13.51 1.21 -0.36
N MET A 251 -12.37 1.25 0.32
CA MET A 251 -12.24 1.59 1.72
C MET A 251 -11.57 2.96 1.86
N TRP A 252 -12.13 3.83 2.70
CA TRP A 252 -11.65 5.20 2.76
C TRP A 252 -11.53 5.73 4.18
N GLY A 253 -10.31 6.20 4.52
CA GLY A 253 -10.05 6.99 5.70
C GLY A 253 -10.61 8.41 5.51
N MET A 254 -11.64 8.75 6.29
CA MET A 254 -12.40 9.99 6.11
C MET A 254 -11.63 11.26 6.52
N ARG A 255 -10.51 11.10 7.23
CA ARG A 255 -9.60 12.19 7.60
C ARG A 255 -8.38 12.30 6.70
N ASP A 256 -8.41 11.65 5.53
CA ASP A 256 -7.32 11.75 4.55
C ASP A 256 -7.11 13.22 4.14
N PRO A 257 -5.92 13.80 4.42
CA PRO A 257 -5.65 15.19 4.07
C PRO A 257 -5.33 15.39 2.58
N TRP A 258 -5.19 14.31 1.83
CA TRP A 258 -4.68 14.32 0.45
C TRP A 258 -5.70 13.90 -0.59
N LEU A 259 -6.51 12.91 -0.26
CA LEU A 259 -7.50 12.34 -1.17
C LEU A 259 -8.90 12.51 -0.57
N PRO A 260 -9.70 13.46 -1.11
CA PRO A 260 -11.08 13.65 -0.65
C PRO A 260 -11.93 12.42 -0.97
N PHE A 261 -12.93 12.15 -0.13
CA PHE A 261 -13.79 10.97 -0.26
C PHE A 261 -14.83 11.11 -1.39
N GLU A 262 -15.25 12.32 -1.70
CA GLU A 262 -16.37 12.57 -2.62
C GLU A 262 -16.17 11.94 -4.02
N PRO A 263 -14.99 12.03 -4.67
CA PRO A 263 -14.77 11.37 -5.95
C PRO A 263 -14.87 9.84 -5.85
N ALA A 264 -14.41 9.26 -4.73
CA ALA A 264 -14.51 7.82 -4.49
C ALA A 264 -15.97 7.37 -4.32
N GLN A 265 -16.77 8.16 -3.61
CA GLN A 265 -18.20 7.91 -3.44
C GLN A 265 -18.96 8.03 -4.77
N GLN A 266 -18.64 9.05 -5.57
CA GLN A 266 -19.25 9.24 -6.89
C GLN A 266 -18.92 8.06 -7.82
N LEU A 267 -17.66 7.64 -7.87
CA LEU A 267 -17.27 6.50 -8.69
C LEU A 267 -17.96 5.22 -8.21
N ALA A 268 -17.95 4.94 -6.91
CA ALA A 268 -18.60 3.77 -6.34
C ALA A 268 -20.08 3.67 -6.73
N SER A 269 -20.81 4.79 -6.79
CA SER A 269 -22.22 4.79 -7.20
C SER A 269 -22.46 4.36 -8.64
N THR A 270 -21.40 4.27 -9.47
CA THR A 270 -21.47 3.88 -10.89
C THR A 270 -21.00 2.45 -11.14
N LEU A 271 -20.42 1.79 -10.14
CA LEU A 271 -19.88 0.42 -10.25
C LEU A 271 -20.97 -0.61 -9.95
N LYS A 272 -20.87 -1.79 -10.57
CA LYS A 272 -21.90 -2.85 -10.44
C LYS A 272 -21.74 -3.67 -9.16
N ASP A 273 -20.53 -4.15 -8.87
CA ASP A 273 -20.24 -5.02 -7.71
C ASP A 273 -19.19 -4.34 -6.83
N VAL A 274 -19.65 -3.34 -6.08
CA VAL A 274 -18.80 -2.53 -5.22
C VAL A 274 -19.32 -2.50 -3.78
N GLU A 275 -18.39 -2.67 -2.85
CA GLU A 275 -18.59 -2.37 -1.44
C GLU A 275 -17.85 -1.08 -1.09
N LEU A 276 -18.52 -0.17 -0.39
CA LEU A 276 -17.95 1.10 0.06
C LEU A 276 -17.88 1.12 1.59
N SER A 277 -16.67 1.21 2.13
CA SER A 277 -16.42 1.26 3.58
C SER A 277 -15.75 2.57 3.97
N LYS A 278 -16.23 3.20 5.05
CA LYS A 278 -15.73 4.47 5.59
C LYS A 278 -15.10 4.23 6.95
N LEU A 279 -13.86 4.65 7.10
CA LEU A 279 -13.13 4.65 8.36
C LEU A 279 -13.10 6.08 8.90
N ALA A 280 -14.03 6.40 9.81
CA ALA A 280 -14.34 7.77 10.23
C ALA A 280 -13.12 8.56 10.74
N GLU A 281 -12.24 7.90 11.49
CA GLU A 281 -11.09 8.54 12.15
C GLU A 281 -9.77 8.36 11.39
N ALA A 282 -9.73 7.49 10.37
CA ALA A 282 -8.50 7.16 9.67
C ALA A 282 -8.09 8.24 8.65
N GLY A 283 -6.78 8.47 8.54
CA GLY A 283 -6.15 9.31 7.52
C GLY A 283 -5.83 8.55 6.24
N HIS A 284 -4.74 8.96 5.55
CA HIS A 284 -4.31 8.38 4.27
C HIS A 284 -3.77 6.96 4.38
N TYR A 285 -3.23 6.57 5.54
CA TYR A 285 -2.66 5.23 5.80
C TYR A 285 -3.48 4.50 6.88
N PRO A 286 -4.71 4.06 6.59
CA PRO A 286 -5.57 3.44 7.61
C PRO A 286 -4.95 2.21 8.26
N GLN A 287 -4.18 1.44 7.52
CA GLN A 287 -3.54 0.20 7.99
C GLN A 287 -2.50 0.42 9.08
N GLU A 288 -1.99 1.65 9.27
CA GLU A 288 -1.00 1.97 10.32
C GLU A 288 -1.62 2.03 11.71
N HIS A 289 -2.77 2.69 11.85
CA HIS A 289 -3.40 2.94 13.15
C HIS A 289 -4.74 2.25 13.33
N TRP A 290 -5.37 1.85 12.23
CA TRP A 290 -6.71 1.27 12.19
C TRP A 290 -6.69 -0.14 11.61
N SER A 291 -5.56 -0.86 11.81
CA SER A 291 -5.31 -2.19 11.26
C SER A 291 -6.39 -3.20 11.59
N ASP A 292 -6.98 -3.15 12.81
CA ASP A 292 -8.07 -4.04 13.20
C ASP A 292 -9.32 -3.79 12.34
N GLN A 293 -9.73 -2.52 12.17
CA GLN A 293 -10.88 -2.17 11.33
C GLN A 293 -10.62 -2.49 9.86
N VAL A 294 -9.40 -2.21 9.37
CA VAL A 294 -8.99 -2.57 8.00
C VAL A 294 -9.05 -4.09 7.81
N SER A 295 -8.55 -4.86 8.78
CA SER A 295 -8.56 -6.32 8.73
C SER A 295 -9.98 -6.88 8.72
N ASP A 296 -10.85 -6.38 9.60
CA ASP A 296 -12.25 -6.85 9.69
C ASP A 296 -13.00 -6.62 8.39
N VAL A 297 -12.88 -5.44 7.81
CA VAL A 297 -13.51 -5.10 6.52
C VAL A 297 -12.93 -5.95 5.38
N LEU A 298 -11.60 -6.08 5.29
CA LEU A 298 -10.95 -6.90 4.28
C LEU A 298 -11.36 -8.36 4.38
N ILE A 299 -11.35 -8.94 5.58
CA ILE A 299 -11.73 -10.35 5.80
C ILE A 299 -13.20 -10.58 5.44
N SER A 300 -14.09 -9.67 5.82
CA SER A 300 -15.50 -9.74 5.43
C SER A 300 -15.65 -9.74 3.92
N PHE A 301 -14.98 -8.86 3.22
CA PHE A 301 -15.00 -8.74 1.77
C PHE A 301 -14.40 -9.95 1.06
N LEU A 302 -13.26 -10.45 1.53
CA LEU A 302 -12.55 -11.59 0.91
C LEU A 302 -13.29 -12.93 1.05
N ARG A 303 -14.24 -13.04 1.98
CA ARG A 303 -15.02 -14.28 2.24
C ARG A 303 -16.29 -14.43 1.41
N ARG A 304 -16.77 -13.38 0.80
CA ARG A 304 -17.95 -13.40 -0.07
C ARG A 304 -17.63 -14.08 -1.39
#